data_8d812c06830c71ac22e49baa5a66e968
#
_entry.id   8d812c06830c71ac22e49baa5a66e968
#
_cell.length_a   1.000
_cell.length_b   1.000
_cell.length_c   1.000
_cell.angle_alpha   90.00
_cell.angle_beta   90.00
_cell.angle_gamma   90.00
#
_symmetry.space_group_name_H-M   'P 1'
#
loop_
_entity.id
_entity.type
_entity.pdbx_description
1 polymer ?
#
loop_
_entity_poly.entity_id
_entity_poly.type
_entity_poly.pdbx_seq_one_letter_code
_entity_poly.pdbx_strand_id
1 'polypeptide(L)'
;MEHTTTFSIGNEGREVFWNAQHFEPILFTLTAVALAIFAYGLYRRWKLWKAMGKEEIRWDKLPARIKSLFVNGFLQVKTWKDAYPGIMHGLIFFGFFVLLFGAIFDAGEFHITEPLFNWSFLRGNFYLGFAFLMQFFGLCVLIGILLALFRRYVLNPERLGYKGKPDNTADDAIALLLILGIIVTGFLISALRIHVTYQQAPWEWVRFVSWGIAAYALAGVETSTALALHKVIWWTHTFIALGFIAYIPYSRLLHMITT
;
A
#
# COMPACT_ATOMS: atom_id res chain seq x y z
N MET A 1 21.01 -8.52 -28.76
CA MET A 1 22.05 -8.61 -27.73
C MET A 1 21.41 -9.27 -26.54
N GLU A 2 21.71 -10.56 -26.33
CA GLU A 2 21.27 -11.31 -25.16
C GLU A 2 21.98 -10.74 -23.92
N HIS A 3 21.25 -10.06 -23.08
CA HIS A 3 21.71 -9.78 -21.74
C HIS A 3 21.60 -11.05 -20.90
N THR A 4 22.58 -11.93 -21.01
CA THR A 4 22.83 -12.98 -20.03
C THR A 4 23.31 -12.33 -18.74
N THR A 5 22.39 -11.82 -17.94
CA THR A 5 22.71 -11.41 -16.57
C THR A 5 22.92 -12.67 -15.74
N THR A 6 24.17 -13.02 -15.49
CA THR A 6 24.55 -13.99 -14.46
C THR A 6 24.15 -13.45 -13.09
N PHE A 7 23.01 -13.89 -12.60
CA PHE A 7 22.55 -13.54 -11.25
C PHE A 7 23.36 -14.30 -10.20
N SER A 8 24.18 -13.61 -9.43
CA SER A 8 24.75 -14.13 -8.20
C SER A 8 23.93 -13.62 -7.02
N ILE A 9 23.67 -14.45 -6.02
CA ILE A 9 22.89 -14.14 -4.80
C ILE A 9 23.36 -12.84 -4.08
N GLY A 10 24.57 -12.35 -4.35
CA GLY A 10 25.14 -11.13 -3.77
C GLY A 10 24.83 -9.82 -4.50
N ASN A 11 24.35 -9.88 -5.74
CA ASN A 11 24.15 -8.69 -6.59
C ASN A 11 22.68 -8.42 -6.94
N GLU A 12 21.75 -9.11 -6.29
CA GLU A 12 20.34 -8.92 -6.56
C GLU A 12 19.87 -7.61 -5.96
N GLY A 13 19.94 -6.59 -6.78
CA GLY A 13 19.20 -5.36 -6.60
C GLY A 13 17.85 -5.44 -7.30
N ARG A 14 16.90 -4.66 -6.84
CA ARG A 14 15.67 -4.42 -7.60
C ARG A 14 15.98 -3.45 -8.75
N GLU A 15 15.40 -3.69 -9.88
CA GLU A 15 15.34 -2.69 -10.94
C GLU A 15 14.14 -1.77 -10.67
N VAL A 16 14.42 -0.54 -10.27
CA VAL A 16 13.40 0.47 -10.04
C VAL A 16 12.88 0.96 -11.38
N PHE A 17 11.56 1.17 -11.49
CA PHE A 17 10.89 1.56 -12.73
C PHE A 17 11.11 0.61 -13.91
N TRP A 18 11.30 -0.70 -13.64
CA TRP A 18 11.41 -1.69 -14.70
C TRP A 18 10.27 -1.51 -15.74
N ASN A 19 10.63 -1.44 -17.00
CA ASN A 19 9.70 -1.20 -18.13
C ASN A 19 8.89 0.11 -18.04
N ALA A 20 9.28 1.04 -17.14
CA ALA A 20 8.57 2.32 -16.90
C ALA A 20 9.51 3.54 -16.74
N GLN A 21 10.81 3.40 -17.02
CA GLN A 21 11.85 4.42 -16.76
C GLN A 21 11.56 5.77 -17.45
N HIS A 22 10.91 5.79 -18.62
CA HIS A 22 10.57 7.02 -19.34
C HIS A 22 9.43 7.82 -18.71
N PHE A 23 8.74 7.27 -17.70
CA PHE A 23 7.57 7.88 -17.08
C PHE A 23 7.87 8.64 -15.78
N GLU A 24 9.10 8.61 -15.30
CA GLU A 24 9.51 9.26 -14.05
C GLU A 24 9.09 10.73 -13.93
N PRO A 25 9.34 11.62 -14.92
CA PRO A 25 8.95 13.04 -14.78
C PRO A 25 7.43 13.23 -14.63
N ILE A 26 6.65 12.41 -15.35
CA ILE A 26 5.19 12.44 -15.26
C ILE A 26 4.74 11.95 -13.89
N LEU A 27 5.35 10.86 -13.38
CA LEU A 27 5.06 10.31 -12.06
C LEU A 27 5.30 11.35 -10.96
N PHE A 28 6.45 12.04 -10.98
CA PHE A 28 6.77 13.07 -9.98
C PHE A 28 5.79 14.23 -10.01
N THR A 29 5.41 14.67 -11.21
CA THR A 29 4.41 15.73 -11.38
C THR A 29 3.07 15.32 -10.79
N LEU A 30 2.58 14.12 -11.12
CA LEU A 30 1.32 13.59 -10.59
C LEU A 30 1.37 13.40 -9.07
N THR A 31 2.50 12.93 -8.55
CA THR A 31 2.72 12.78 -7.10
C THR A 31 2.67 14.14 -6.40
N ALA A 32 3.33 15.15 -6.94
CA ALA A 32 3.28 16.51 -6.39
C ALA A 32 1.84 17.07 -6.37
N VAL A 33 1.07 16.84 -7.42
CA VAL A 33 -0.35 17.23 -7.47
C VAL A 33 -1.17 16.48 -6.42
N ALA A 34 -1.01 15.16 -6.29
CA ALA A 34 -1.73 14.36 -5.30
C ALA A 34 -1.40 14.81 -3.87
N LEU A 35 -0.13 15.08 -3.58
CA LEU A 35 0.31 15.58 -2.28
C LEU A 35 -0.21 17.01 -2.01
N ALA A 36 -0.29 17.87 -3.01
CA ALA A 36 -0.88 19.21 -2.87
C ALA A 36 -2.38 19.13 -2.52
N ILE A 37 -3.13 18.23 -3.18
CA ILE A 37 -4.55 17.99 -2.89
C ILE A 37 -4.70 17.44 -1.46
N PHE A 38 -3.87 16.46 -1.06
CA PHE A 38 -3.84 15.91 0.29
C PHE A 38 -3.56 17.01 1.34
N ALA A 39 -2.50 17.78 1.16
CA ALA A 39 -2.13 18.87 2.07
C ALA A 39 -3.22 19.93 2.19
N TYR A 40 -3.83 20.32 1.07
CA TYR A 40 -4.96 21.25 1.07
C TYR A 40 -6.17 20.71 1.83
N GLY A 41 -6.48 19.43 1.66
CA GLY A 41 -7.54 18.76 2.41
C GLY A 41 -7.30 18.77 3.93
N LEU A 42 -6.07 18.45 4.36
CA LEU A 42 -5.67 18.53 5.77
C LEU A 42 -5.74 19.97 6.30
N TYR A 43 -5.27 20.95 5.51
CA TYR A 43 -5.35 22.36 5.87
C TYR A 43 -6.81 22.82 6.11
N ARG A 44 -7.73 22.41 5.24
CA ARG A 44 -9.17 22.70 5.42
C ARG A 44 -9.71 22.09 6.71
N ARG A 45 -9.35 20.84 7.02
CA ARG A 45 -9.77 20.17 8.28
C ARG A 45 -9.18 20.86 9.49
N TRP A 46 -7.91 21.22 9.46
CA TRP A 46 -7.24 21.95 10.53
C TRP A 46 -7.89 23.32 10.79
N LYS A 47 -8.22 24.09 9.74
CA LYS A 47 -8.98 25.36 9.89
C LYS A 47 -10.31 25.14 10.56
N LEU A 48 -11.05 24.10 10.16
CA LEU A 48 -12.35 23.79 10.77
C LEU A 48 -12.20 23.44 12.26
N TRP A 49 -11.23 22.62 12.61
CA TRP A 49 -11.00 22.25 14.02
C TRP A 49 -10.60 23.46 14.87
N LYS A 50 -9.78 24.36 14.34
CA LYS A 50 -9.45 25.61 15.04
C LYS A 50 -10.66 26.52 15.25
N ALA A 51 -11.59 26.55 14.31
CA ALA A 51 -12.79 27.40 14.41
C ALA A 51 -13.83 26.84 15.38
N MET A 52 -13.80 25.54 15.69
CA MET A 52 -14.84 24.85 16.47
C MET A 52 -14.58 24.80 17.99
N GLY A 53 -13.42 25.21 18.47
CA GLY A 53 -13.06 25.02 19.87
C GLY A 53 -12.23 26.14 20.50
N LYS A 54 -12.26 26.21 21.84
CA LYS A 54 -11.29 27.00 22.60
C LYS A 54 -9.94 26.27 22.61
N GLU A 55 -8.85 27.02 22.68
CA GLU A 55 -7.52 26.45 22.80
C GLU A 55 -7.43 25.64 24.10
N GLU A 56 -7.09 24.36 23.97
CA GLU A 56 -6.77 23.50 25.10
C GLU A 56 -5.27 23.26 25.14
N ILE A 57 -4.70 23.33 26.34
CA ILE A 57 -3.30 22.95 26.57
C ILE A 57 -3.21 21.42 26.44
N ARG A 58 -2.63 20.96 25.32
CA ARG A 58 -2.48 19.52 25.01
C ARG A 58 -1.09 18.97 25.33
N TRP A 59 -0.21 19.78 25.89
CA TRP A 59 1.14 19.39 26.30
C TRP A 59 1.22 18.89 27.76
N ASP A 60 0.10 18.96 28.49
CA ASP A 60 -0.04 18.35 29.81
C ASP A 60 -0.04 16.82 29.71
N LYS A 61 0.50 16.13 30.74
CA LYS A 61 0.49 14.67 30.87
C LYS A 61 1.03 13.95 29.61
N LEU A 62 2.05 14.49 28.97
CA LEU A 62 2.61 13.99 27.72
C LEU A 62 2.93 12.48 27.73
N PRO A 63 3.53 11.90 28.82
CA PRO A 63 3.77 10.44 28.88
C PRO A 63 2.49 9.60 28.81
N ALA A 64 1.41 10.05 29.47
CA ALA A 64 0.13 9.35 29.43
C ALA A 64 -0.51 9.41 28.05
N ARG A 65 -0.37 10.54 27.34
CA ARG A 65 -0.86 10.73 25.96
C ARG A 65 -0.08 9.87 24.98
N ILE A 66 1.26 9.82 25.09
CA ILE A 66 2.11 8.96 24.27
C ILE A 66 1.76 7.48 24.51
N LYS A 67 1.61 7.07 25.77
CA LYS A 67 1.16 5.71 26.12
C LYS A 67 -0.20 5.40 25.49
N SER A 68 -1.16 6.33 25.58
CA SER A 68 -2.49 6.16 24.99
C SER A 68 -2.44 6.06 23.45
N LEU A 69 -1.63 6.90 22.79
CA LEU A 69 -1.40 6.82 21.36
C LEU A 69 -0.84 5.45 20.97
N PHE A 70 0.16 4.96 21.68
CA PHE A 70 0.77 3.67 21.40
C PHE A 70 -0.22 2.51 21.64
N VAL A 71 -0.90 2.48 22.78
CA VAL A 71 -1.81 1.38 23.15
C VAL A 71 -3.10 1.40 22.32
N ASN A 72 -3.72 2.56 22.15
CA ASN A 72 -5.02 2.66 21.50
C ASN A 72 -4.91 2.95 19.99
N GLY A 73 -3.93 3.75 19.55
CA GLY A 73 -3.72 4.10 18.15
C GLY A 73 -2.93 3.01 17.42
N PHE A 74 -1.75 2.63 17.92
CA PHE A 74 -0.88 1.69 17.24
C PHE A 74 -1.24 0.22 17.54
N LEU A 75 -1.29 -0.19 18.80
CA LEU A 75 -1.67 -1.57 19.18
C LEU A 75 -3.17 -1.85 19.03
N GLN A 76 -3.98 -0.81 18.92
CA GLN A 76 -5.42 -0.88 18.69
C GLN A 76 -6.19 -1.79 19.66
N VAL A 77 -5.81 -1.82 20.92
CA VAL A 77 -6.35 -2.74 21.94
C VAL A 77 -7.88 -2.72 22.02
N LYS A 78 -8.49 -1.55 21.78
CA LYS A 78 -9.95 -1.43 21.78
C LYS A 78 -10.63 -2.14 20.62
N THR A 79 -9.96 -2.25 19.46
CA THR A 79 -10.49 -2.87 18.25
C THR A 79 -10.54 -4.40 18.37
N TRP A 80 -9.63 -4.98 19.18
CA TRP A 80 -9.56 -6.44 19.40
C TRP A 80 -10.66 -7.01 20.30
N LYS A 81 -11.52 -6.17 20.90
CA LYS A 81 -12.61 -6.64 21.78
C LYS A 81 -13.61 -7.54 21.06
N ASP A 82 -13.89 -7.26 19.79
CA ASP A 82 -14.74 -8.08 18.93
C ASP A 82 -13.82 -8.84 17.94
N ALA A 83 -13.79 -10.16 18.01
CA ALA A 83 -12.84 -11.00 17.27
C ALA A 83 -12.88 -10.76 15.74
N TYR A 84 -14.06 -10.81 15.13
CA TYR A 84 -14.17 -10.65 13.68
C TYR A 84 -13.72 -9.25 13.19
N PRO A 85 -14.29 -8.14 13.70
CA PRO A 85 -13.81 -6.80 13.31
C PRO A 85 -12.36 -6.55 13.69
N GLY A 86 -11.90 -7.09 14.81
CA GLY A 86 -10.53 -6.95 15.28
C GLY A 86 -9.52 -7.58 14.31
N ILE A 87 -9.72 -8.85 13.96
CA ILE A 87 -8.86 -9.57 13.01
C ILE A 87 -8.90 -8.88 11.64
N MET A 88 -10.08 -8.61 11.12
CA MET A 88 -10.28 -7.93 9.84
C MET A 88 -9.52 -6.59 9.78
N HIS A 89 -9.74 -5.74 10.77
CA HIS A 89 -9.10 -4.42 10.83
C HIS A 89 -7.60 -4.53 11.11
N GLY A 90 -7.17 -5.46 11.95
CA GLY A 90 -5.76 -5.71 12.23
C GLY A 90 -4.98 -6.13 10.99
N LEU A 91 -5.53 -7.05 10.18
CA LEU A 91 -4.93 -7.47 8.91
C LEU A 91 -4.76 -6.29 7.94
N ILE A 92 -5.78 -5.43 7.84
CA ILE A 92 -5.70 -4.23 6.98
C ILE A 92 -4.70 -3.23 7.55
N PHE A 93 -4.80 -2.90 8.83
CA PHE A 93 -3.99 -1.84 9.45
C PHE A 93 -2.51 -2.19 9.48
N PHE A 94 -2.13 -3.33 10.06
CA PHE A 94 -0.72 -3.71 10.15
C PHE A 94 -0.14 -4.03 8.78
N GLY A 95 -0.93 -4.68 7.92
CA GLY A 95 -0.51 -4.94 6.55
C GLY A 95 -0.27 -3.65 5.76
N PHE A 96 -1.21 -2.72 5.78
CA PHE A 96 -1.07 -1.42 5.14
C PHE A 96 0.13 -0.63 5.70
N PHE A 97 0.31 -0.65 7.02
CA PHE A 97 1.42 0.03 7.69
C PHE A 97 2.78 -0.50 7.22
N VAL A 98 2.94 -1.83 7.17
CA VAL A 98 4.19 -2.45 6.67
C VAL A 98 4.42 -2.13 5.20
N LEU A 99 3.38 -2.20 4.36
CA LEU A 99 3.49 -1.86 2.94
C LEU A 99 3.84 -0.39 2.72
N LEU A 100 3.27 0.53 3.51
CA LEU A 100 3.60 1.96 3.47
C LEU A 100 5.07 2.20 3.84
N PHE A 101 5.55 1.58 4.92
CA PHE A 101 6.97 1.66 5.27
C PHE A 101 7.85 1.04 4.20
N GLY A 102 7.42 -0.08 3.60
CA GLY A 102 8.10 -0.67 2.47
C GLY A 102 8.26 0.30 1.30
N ALA A 103 7.20 1.00 0.93
CA ALA A 103 7.25 2.01 -0.12
C ALA A 103 8.15 3.21 0.24
N ILE A 104 8.18 3.62 1.53
CA ILE A 104 9.07 4.68 2.02
C ILE A 104 10.53 4.22 1.97
N PHE A 105 10.84 2.99 2.38
CA PHE A 105 12.21 2.45 2.28
C PHE A 105 12.66 2.36 0.83
N ASP A 106 11.78 1.89 -0.04
CA ASP A 106 12.00 1.79 -1.47
C ASP A 106 12.34 3.15 -2.09
N ALA A 107 11.48 4.13 -1.86
CA ALA A 107 11.69 5.50 -2.33
C ALA A 107 12.92 6.16 -1.68
N GLY A 108 13.14 5.91 -0.39
CA GLY A 108 14.29 6.43 0.36
C GLY A 108 15.61 5.94 -0.18
N GLU A 109 15.71 4.65 -0.53
CA GLU A 109 16.93 4.13 -1.15
C GLU A 109 17.17 4.78 -2.51
N PHE A 110 16.17 4.73 -3.38
CA PHE A 110 16.32 5.20 -4.75
C PHE A 110 16.56 6.71 -4.88
N HIS A 111 15.88 7.52 -4.05
CA HIS A 111 15.93 8.99 -4.18
C HIS A 111 16.89 9.68 -3.21
N ILE A 112 17.30 9.00 -2.14
CA ILE A 112 18.10 9.62 -1.07
C ILE A 112 19.42 8.89 -0.87
N THR A 113 19.40 7.60 -0.46
CA THR A 113 20.62 6.96 -0.01
C THR A 113 21.53 6.56 -1.15
N GLU A 114 21.01 6.11 -2.26
CA GLU A 114 21.81 5.75 -3.43
C GLU A 114 22.43 6.97 -4.11
N PRO A 115 21.68 8.04 -4.49
CA PRO A 115 22.26 9.19 -5.19
C PRO A 115 23.12 10.09 -4.30
N LEU A 116 22.82 10.21 -2.99
CA LEU A 116 23.57 11.11 -2.10
C LEU A 116 24.75 10.44 -1.39
N PHE A 117 24.63 9.15 -1.08
CA PHE A 117 25.61 8.42 -0.24
C PHE A 117 26.20 7.21 -0.95
N ASN A 118 25.79 6.90 -2.19
CA ASN A 118 26.15 5.69 -2.92
C ASN A 118 25.91 4.42 -2.08
N TRP A 119 24.81 4.42 -1.32
CA TRP A 119 24.45 3.37 -0.39
C TRP A 119 23.11 2.73 -0.77
N SER A 120 23.19 1.50 -1.27
CA SER A 120 22.04 0.66 -1.59
C SER A 120 21.94 -0.46 -0.55
N PHE A 121 20.91 -0.44 0.27
CA PHE A 121 20.71 -1.41 1.36
C PHE A 121 19.70 -2.51 1.00
N LEU A 122 18.82 -2.29 0.02
CA LEU A 122 17.88 -3.31 -0.48
C LEU A 122 18.58 -4.27 -1.45
N ARG A 123 19.53 -5.06 -0.93
CA ARG A 123 20.32 -6.03 -1.71
C ARG A 123 20.45 -7.37 -0.98
N GLY A 124 20.72 -8.42 -1.74
CA GLY A 124 20.98 -9.75 -1.23
C GLY A 124 19.86 -10.30 -0.33
N ASN A 125 20.22 -10.98 0.74
CA ASN A 125 19.27 -11.59 1.68
C ASN A 125 18.35 -10.58 2.36
N PHE A 126 18.80 -9.34 2.58
CA PHE A 126 17.96 -8.29 3.15
C PHE A 126 16.81 -7.95 2.19
N TYR A 127 17.12 -7.81 0.90
CA TYR A 127 16.10 -7.59 -0.13
C TYR A 127 15.13 -8.78 -0.26
N LEU A 128 15.61 -10.01 -0.19
CA LEU A 128 14.74 -11.19 -0.22
C LEU A 128 13.78 -11.23 0.96
N GLY A 129 14.27 -10.93 2.17
CA GLY A 129 13.43 -10.80 3.36
C GLY A 129 12.40 -9.67 3.24
N PHE A 130 12.83 -8.51 2.73
CA PHE A 130 11.97 -7.39 2.43
C PHE A 130 10.87 -7.76 1.41
N ALA A 131 11.24 -8.41 0.31
CA ALA A 131 10.31 -8.85 -0.72
C ALA A 131 9.28 -9.87 -0.18
N PHE A 132 9.73 -10.81 0.67
CA PHE A 132 8.83 -11.74 1.35
C PHE A 132 7.83 -11.01 2.26
N LEU A 133 8.29 -10.06 3.07
CA LEU A 133 7.42 -9.27 3.95
C LEU A 133 6.38 -8.49 3.15
N MET A 134 6.77 -7.87 2.03
CA MET A 134 5.81 -7.16 1.17
C MET A 134 4.72 -8.08 0.62
N GLN A 135 5.07 -9.29 0.19
CA GLN A 135 4.11 -10.28 -0.29
C GLN A 135 3.20 -10.78 0.82
N PHE A 136 3.77 -11.10 1.99
CA PHE A 136 3.01 -11.60 3.13
C PHE A 136 2.00 -10.58 3.65
N PHE A 137 2.44 -9.35 3.88
CA PHE A 137 1.56 -8.30 4.38
C PHE A 137 0.59 -7.80 3.31
N GLY A 138 0.96 -7.83 2.02
CA GLY A 138 0.03 -7.63 0.92
C GLY A 138 -1.11 -8.65 0.93
N LEU A 139 -0.80 -9.93 1.16
CA LEU A 139 -1.80 -10.99 1.32
C LEU A 139 -2.67 -10.78 2.56
N CYS A 140 -2.09 -10.34 3.69
CA CYS A 140 -2.84 -9.98 4.89
C CYS A 140 -3.86 -8.88 4.61
N VAL A 141 -3.45 -7.80 3.91
CA VAL A 141 -4.38 -6.72 3.50
C VAL A 141 -5.46 -7.27 2.60
N LEU A 142 -5.12 -8.07 1.59
CA LEU A 142 -6.10 -8.67 0.68
C LEU A 142 -7.17 -9.46 1.45
N ILE A 143 -6.76 -10.35 2.35
CA ILE A 143 -7.67 -11.14 3.19
C ILE A 143 -8.52 -10.20 4.05
N GLY A 144 -7.91 -9.21 4.70
CA GLY A 144 -8.62 -8.24 5.53
C GLY A 144 -9.69 -7.46 4.75
N ILE A 145 -9.39 -7.02 3.53
CA ILE A 145 -10.35 -6.33 2.65
C ILE A 145 -11.48 -7.26 2.21
N LEU A 146 -11.18 -8.50 1.85
CA LEU A 146 -12.21 -9.49 1.50
C LEU A 146 -13.15 -9.78 2.68
N LEU A 147 -12.60 -9.89 3.90
CA LEU A 147 -13.40 -10.02 5.13
C LEU A 147 -14.25 -8.76 5.36
N ALA A 148 -13.71 -7.56 5.09
CA ALA A 148 -14.46 -6.31 5.24
C ALA A 148 -15.62 -6.21 4.24
N LEU A 149 -15.40 -6.56 2.99
CA LEU A 149 -16.42 -6.61 1.94
C LEU A 149 -17.49 -7.65 2.27
N PHE A 150 -17.08 -8.86 2.66
CA PHE A 150 -18.00 -9.92 3.06
C PHE A 150 -18.87 -9.49 4.25
N ARG A 151 -18.26 -8.95 5.31
CA ARG A 151 -19.00 -8.45 6.47
C ARG A 151 -19.98 -7.36 6.11
N ARG A 152 -19.60 -6.47 5.22
CA ARG A 152 -20.40 -5.31 4.86
C ARG A 152 -21.58 -5.66 3.96
N TYR A 153 -21.35 -6.46 2.91
CA TYR A 153 -22.33 -6.69 1.85
C TYR A 153 -23.07 -8.02 1.99
N VAL A 154 -22.48 -9.01 2.65
CA VAL A 154 -23.09 -10.33 2.84
C VAL A 154 -23.69 -10.45 4.24
N LEU A 155 -22.90 -10.25 5.30
CA LEU A 155 -23.36 -10.37 6.68
C LEU A 155 -24.26 -9.19 7.10
N ASN A 156 -23.99 -8.00 6.59
CA ASN A 156 -24.74 -6.75 6.79
C ASN A 156 -25.29 -6.58 8.22
N PRO A 157 -24.46 -6.58 9.28
CA PRO A 157 -24.91 -6.52 10.66
C PRO A 157 -25.63 -5.20 10.95
N GLU A 158 -26.71 -5.24 11.73
CA GLU A 158 -27.54 -4.08 12.08
C GLU A 158 -26.73 -2.92 12.67
N ARG A 159 -25.66 -3.23 13.39
CA ARG A 159 -24.71 -2.25 13.99
C ARG A 159 -24.09 -1.31 12.96
N LEU A 160 -23.99 -1.67 11.69
CA LEU A 160 -23.45 -0.81 10.64
C LEU A 160 -24.47 0.24 10.16
N GLY A 161 -25.74 0.13 10.55
CA GLY A 161 -26.75 1.18 10.55
C GLY A 161 -27.05 1.84 9.21
N TYR A 162 -26.93 1.11 8.08
CA TYR A 162 -27.02 1.68 6.74
C TYR A 162 -28.45 1.81 6.18
N LYS A 163 -29.46 1.33 6.88
CA LYS A 163 -30.84 1.51 6.46
C LYS A 163 -31.18 3.02 6.39
N GLY A 164 -31.21 3.56 5.18
CA GLY A 164 -31.60 4.94 4.92
C GLY A 164 -30.47 5.99 4.82
N LYS A 165 -29.19 5.61 4.75
CA LYS A 165 -28.07 6.54 4.55
C LYS A 165 -27.17 6.10 3.38
N PRO A 166 -27.57 6.35 2.12
CA PRO A 166 -26.83 5.91 0.92
C PRO A 166 -25.40 6.50 0.83
N ASP A 167 -25.20 7.74 1.28
CA ASP A 167 -23.92 8.44 1.16
C ASP A 167 -22.77 7.76 1.91
N ASN A 168 -23.06 7.17 3.07
CA ASN A 168 -22.07 6.46 3.86
C ASN A 168 -21.63 5.12 3.24
N THR A 169 -22.47 4.53 2.41
CA THR A 169 -22.21 3.23 1.78
C THR A 169 -21.23 3.37 0.63
N ALA A 170 -21.32 4.46 -0.14
CA ALA A 170 -20.45 4.73 -1.27
C ALA A 170 -19.02 5.06 -0.84
N ASP A 171 -18.84 5.93 0.18
CA ASP A 171 -17.51 6.30 0.68
C ASP A 171 -16.72 5.10 1.21
N ASP A 172 -17.39 4.22 1.97
CA ASP A 172 -16.76 3.01 2.48
C ASP A 172 -16.43 2.00 1.36
N ALA A 173 -17.30 1.90 0.34
CA ALA A 173 -17.03 1.06 -0.83
C ALA A 173 -15.83 1.56 -1.61
N ILE A 174 -15.77 2.87 -1.87
CA ILE A 174 -14.66 3.52 -2.57
C ILE A 174 -13.35 3.26 -1.82
N ALA A 175 -13.32 3.47 -0.51
CA ALA A 175 -12.13 3.24 0.31
C ALA A 175 -11.63 1.79 0.22
N LEU A 176 -12.53 0.80 0.37
CA LEU A 176 -12.18 -0.62 0.29
C LEU A 176 -11.73 -1.02 -1.12
N LEU A 177 -12.40 -0.52 -2.16
CA LEU A 177 -12.07 -0.82 -3.55
C LEU A 177 -10.75 -0.18 -3.98
N LEU A 178 -10.43 1.02 -3.51
CA LEU A 178 -9.13 1.64 -3.77
C LEU A 178 -7.99 0.82 -3.17
N ILE A 179 -8.10 0.39 -1.91
CA ILE A 179 -7.06 -0.44 -1.27
C ILE A 179 -6.98 -1.80 -1.98
N LEU A 180 -8.11 -2.42 -2.30
CA LEU A 180 -8.14 -3.68 -3.08
C LEU A 180 -7.43 -3.51 -4.43
N GLY A 181 -7.73 -2.42 -5.14
CA GLY A 181 -7.11 -2.11 -6.41
C GLY A 181 -5.59 -1.96 -6.31
N ILE A 182 -5.10 -1.24 -5.28
CA ILE A 182 -3.65 -1.10 -5.00
C ILE A 182 -3.00 -2.47 -4.80
N ILE A 183 -3.59 -3.32 -3.95
CA ILE A 183 -3.01 -4.63 -3.63
C ILE A 183 -2.99 -5.56 -4.85
N VAL A 184 -4.12 -5.68 -5.54
CA VAL A 184 -4.23 -6.57 -6.70
C VAL A 184 -3.31 -6.12 -7.83
N THR A 185 -3.30 -4.84 -8.17
CA THR A 185 -2.41 -4.31 -9.21
C THR A 185 -0.94 -4.40 -8.82
N GLY A 186 -0.59 -4.23 -7.54
CA GLY A 186 0.77 -4.42 -7.04
C GLY A 186 1.28 -5.85 -7.22
N PHE A 187 0.45 -6.86 -6.89
CA PHE A 187 0.78 -8.27 -7.16
C PHE A 187 0.92 -8.56 -8.66
N LEU A 188 0.04 -8.00 -9.49
CA LEU A 188 0.09 -8.21 -10.93
C LEU A 188 1.33 -7.57 -11.58
N ILE A 189 1.72 -6.36 -11.17
CA ILE A 189 2.97 -5.72 -11.63
C ILE A 189 4.17 -6.61 -11.34
N SER A 190 4.28 -7.08 -10.09
CA SER A 190 5.34 -7.97 -9.68
C SER A 190 5.31 -9.30 -10.45
N ALA A 191 4.13 -9.87 -10.65
CA ALA A 191 3.96 -11.13 -11.39
C ALA A 191 4.37 -11.00 -12.86
N LEU A 192 3.96 -9.93 -13.54
CA LEU A 192 4.33 -9.66 -14.94
C LEU A 192 5.83 -9.46 -15.10
N ARG A 193 6.47 -8.77 -14.14
CA ARG A 193 7.93 -8.65 -14.12
C ARG A 193 8.60 -10.01 -13.97
N ILE A 194 8.19 -10.82 -12.98
CA ILE A 194 8.72 -12.17 -12.76
C ILE A 194 8.55 -13.03 -14.00
N HIS A 195 7.38 -12.99 -14.64
CA HIS A 195 7.10 -13.74 -15.85
C HIS A 195 8.10 -13.45 -16.97
N VAL A 196 8.45 -12.17 -17.17
CA VAL A 196 9.36 -11.76 -18.25
C VAL A 196 10.83 -11.96 -17.91
N THR A 197 11.22 -11.69 -16.63
CA THR A 197 12.63 -11.58 -16.27
C THR A 197 13.18 -12.72 -15.45
N TYR A 198 12.41 -13.26 -14.49
CA TYR A 198 12.96 -14.08 -13.40
C TYR A 198 12.23 -15.40 -13.15
N GLN A 199 11.38 -15.83 -14.05
CA GLN A 199 10.51 -17.00 -13.83
C GLN A 199 11.27 -18.27 -13.38
N GLN A 200 12.56 -18.40 -13.73
CA GLN A 200 13.39 -19.53 -13.38
C GLN A 200 14.39 -19.26 -12.25
N ALA A 201 14.42 -18.05 -11.69
CA ALA A 201 15.34 -17.74 -10.63
C ALA A 201 14.95 -18.47 -9.33
N PRO A 202 15.88 -19.20 -8.67
CA PRO A 202 15.56 -20.05 -7.54
C PRO A 202 15.08 -19.30 -6.29
N TRP A 203 15.25 -18.00 -6.22
CA TRP A 203 14.84 -17.15 -5.08
C TRP A 203 13.51 -16.45 -5.28
N GLU A 204 12.91 -16.46 -6.49
CA GLU A 204 11.64 -15.76 -6.75
C GLU A 204 10.46 -16.30 -5.95
N TRP A 205 10.57 -17.51 -5.39
CA TRP A 205 9.57 -18.06 -4.47
C TRP A 205 9.30 -17.16 -3.24
N VAL A 206 10.23 -16.30 -2.83
CA VAL A 206 10.00 -15.36 -1.72
C VAL A 206 8.85 -14.39 -2.03
N ARG A 207 8.59 -14.16 -3.32
CA ARG A 207 7.41 -13.40 -3.80
C ARG A 207 6.25 -14.32 -4.13
N PHE A 208 5.95 -15.24 -3.23
CA PHE A 208 5.10 -16.41 -3.44
C PHE A 208 3.75 -16.14 -4.09
N VAL A 209 3.07 -15.01 -3.80
CA VAL A 209 1.80 -14.63 -4.45
C VAL A 209 2.05 -14.27 -5.92
N SER A 210 2.95 -13.32 -6.17
CA SER A 210 3.26 -12.86 -7.53
C SER A 210 3.95 -13.94 -8.35
N TRP A 211 4.81 -14.76 -7.74
CA TRP A 211 5.43 -15.91 -8.39
C TRP A 211 4.38 -16.94 -8.81
N GLY A 212 3.43 -17.26 -7.94
CA GLY A 212 2.33 -18.17 -8.28
C GLY A 212 1.48 -17.65 -9.44
N ILE A 213 1.17 -16.34 -9.47
CA ILE A 213 0.47 -15.73 -10.60
C ILE A 213 1.32 -15.84 -11.88
N ALA A 214 2.61 -15.54 -11.82
CA ALA A 214 3.52 -15.63 -12.97
C ALA A 214 3.62 -17.06 -13.51
N ALA A 215 3.77 -18.04 -12.62
CA ALA A 215 3.99 -19.46 -13.00
C ALA A 215 2.74 -20.13 -13.55
N TYR A 216 1.56 -19.80 -13.01
CA TYR A 216 0.31 -20.50 -13.35
C TYR A 216 -0.69 -19.68 -14.15
N ALA A 217 -0.94 -18.44 -13.78
CA ALA A 217 -1.94 -17.62 -14.45
C ALA A 217 -1.41 -16.93 -15.72
N LEU A 218 -0.11 -16.62 -15.75
CA LEU A 218 0.54 -16.00 -16.91
C LEU A 218 1.28 -17.02 -17.79
N ALA A 219 1.23 -18.32 -17.47
CA ALA A 219 1.81 -19.37 -18.28
C ALA A 219 1.25 -19.31 -19.71
N GLY A 220 2.13 -19.17 -20.71
CA GLY A 220 1.72 -19.05 -22.11
C GLY A 220 1.38 -17.61 -22.58
N VAL A 221 1.44 -16.61 -21.70
CA VAL A 221 1.34 -15.22 -22.12
C VAL A 221 2.63 -14.81 -22.84
N GLU A 222 2.51 -14.27 -24.03
CA GLU A 222 3.64 -13.81 -24.83
C GLU A 222 4.37 -12.65 -24.14
N THR A 223 5.70 -12.62 -24.20
CA THR A 223 6.52 -11.57 -23.59
C THR A 223 6.12 -10.16 -24.02
N SER A 224 5.81 -9.97 -25.30
CA SER A 224 5.34 -8.69 -25.85
C SER A 224 4.04 -8.23 -25.17
N THR A 225 3.09 -9.15 -25.01
CA THR A 225 1.81 -8.91 -24.32
C THR A 225 2.02 -8.62 -22.84
N ALA A 226 2.89 -9.38 -22.17
CA ALA A 226 3.21 -9.17 -20.75
C ALA A 226 3.84 -7.78 -20.51
N LEU A 227 4.74 -7.34 -21.39
CA LEU A 227 5.34 -6.00 -21.33
C LEU A 227 4.31 -4.87 -21.52
N ALA A 228 3.38 -5.05 -22.46
CA ALA A 228 2.29 -4.09 -22.67
C ALA A 228 1.33 -4.02 -21.47
N LEU A 229 0.91 -5.19 -20.96
CA LEU A 229 0.05 -5.30 -19.78
C LEU A 229 0.72 -4.69 -18.54
N HIS A 230 2.04 -4.92 -18.36
CA HIS A 230 2.78 -4.32 -17.25
C HIS A 230 2.67 -2.80 -17.25
N LYS A 231 2.86 -2.13 -18.40
CA LYS A 231 2.71 -0.66 -18.50
C LYS A 231 1.30 -0.19 -18.16
N VAL A 232 0.28 -0.87 -18.67
CA VAL A 232 -1.12 -0.52 -18.39
C VAL A 232 -1.44 -0.67 -16.91
N ILE A 233 -1.06 -1.81 -16.31
CA ILE A 233 -1.34 -2.09 -14.91
C ILE A 233 -0.50 -1.17 -14.00
N TRP A 234 0.74 -0.86 -14.37
CA TRP A 234 1.59 0.08 -13.64
C TRP A 234 0.95 1.47 -13.56
N TRP A 235 0.44 2.00 -14.68
CA TRP A 235 -0.28 3.27 -14.68
C TRP A 235 -1.59 3.19 -13.88
N THR A 236 -2.33 2.10 -14.01
CA THR A 236 -3.55 1.88 -13.23
C THR A 236 -3.25 1.88 -11.73
N HIS A 237 -2.21 1.17 -11.30
CA HIS A 237 -1.73 1.17 -9.91
C HIS A 237 -1.36 2.58 -9.43
N THR A 238 -0.59 3.29 -10.25
CA THR A 238 -0.16 4.67 -9.96
C THR A 238 -1.35 5.59 -9.76
N PHE A 239 -2.33 5.60 -10.65
CA PHE A 239 -3.51 6.45 -10.53
C PHE A 239 -4.37 6.07 -9.32
N ILE A 240 -4.54 4.78 -9.02
CA ILE A 240 -5.28 4.33 -7.85
C ILE A 240 -4.55 4.75 -6.57
N ALA A 241 -3.24 4.57 -6.49
CA ALA A 241 -2.44 4.90 -5.33
C ALA A 241 -2.40 6.42 -5.06
N LEU A 242 -2.16 7.23 -6.08
CA LEU A 242 -2.17 8.69 -5.96
C LEU A 242 -3.58 9.22 -5.67
N GLY A 243 -4.59 8.65 -6.31
CA GLY A 243 -6.00 8.95 -6.01
C GLY A 243 -6.37 8.61 -4.58
N PHE A 244 -5.92 7.46 -4.07
CA PHE A 244 -6.11 7.07 -2.67
C PHE A 244 -5.48 8.10 -1.71
N ILE A 245 -4.22 8.49 -1.94
CA ILE A 245 -3.54 9.51 -1.12
C ILE A 245 -4.32 10.82 -1.13
N ALA A 246 -4.70 11.31 -2.31
CA ALA A 246 -5.45 12.55 -2.45
C ALA A 246 -6.84 12.49 -1.77
N TYR A 247 -7.47 11.29 -1.72
CA TYR A 247 -8.80 11.08 -1.18
C TYR A 247 -8.86 11.01 0.35
N ILE A 248 -7.77 10.62 1.03
CA ILE A 248 -7.73 10.43 2.50
C ILE A 248 -8.37 11.60 3.27
N PRO A 249 -7.99 12.89 3.07
CA PRO A 249 -8.52 13.99 3.88
C PRO A 249 -10.00 14.28 3.67
N TYR A 250 -10.58 13.80 2.58
CA TYR A 250 -11.97 14.07 2.18
C TYR A 250 -12.93 12.94 2.53
N SER A 251 -12.39 11.82 3.03
CA SER A 251 -13.12 10.58 3.27
C SER A 251 -13.04 10.14 4.74
N ARG A 252 -13.67 8.99 5.03
CA ARG A 252 -13.53 8.33 6.34
C ARG A 252 -12.12 7.80 6.60
N LEU A 253 -11.27 7.69 5.57
CA LEU A 253 -9.87 7.32 5.73
C LEU A 253 -9.07 8.37 6.52
N LEU A 254 -9.62 9.57 6.73
CA LEU A 254 -9.02 10.58 7.60
C LEU A 254 -8.73 10.05 9.01
N HIS A 255 -9.50 9.04 9.50
CA HIS A 255 -9.25 8.41 10.80
C HIS A 255 -7.84 7.83 10.92
N MET A 256 -7.19 7.45 9.82
CA MET A 256 -5.80 6.98 9.81
C MET A 256 -4.82 8.01 10.37
N ILE A 257 -5.18 9.29 10.34
CA ILE A 257 -4.35 10.42 10.79
C ILE A 257 -4.87 11.00 12.11
N THR A 258 -6.17 10.89 12.37
CA THR A 258 -6.83 11.59 13.49
C THR A 258 -7.19 10.71 14.69
N THR A 259 -6.86 9.41 14.63
CA THR A 259 -7.14 8.45 15.72
C THR A 259 -6.12 8.51 16.85
#